data_098962c82f3592eba4e324b6db2e63fb
#
_entry.id   098962c82f3592eba4e324b6db2e63fb
#
_cell.length_a   1.000
_cell.length_b   1.000
_cell.length_c   1.000
_cell.angle_alpha   90.00
_cell.angle_beta   90.00
_cell.angle_gamma   90.00
#
_symmetry.space_group_name_H-M   'P 1'
#
loop_
_entity.id
_entity.type
_entity.pdbx_description
1 polymer ?
#
loop_
_entity_poly.entity_id
_entity_poly.type
_entity_poly.pdbx_seq_one_letter_code
_entity_poly.pdbx_strand_id
1 'polypeptide(L)'
;MLIGHTNIKKRDLVLDIGAGSGVITSALSKRCQKVIAIEPDKTALEKLRKNTKNLENVEIVPEDFLMMDLPETPYKIFANPPFHLSSKILHKLIEAKNPPDAIYLILQKQFALKLLNTDRHYTSQLGYALTAKYQTKIRYPLKPYDFTPPPAVPTVLFEAKKI
;
A
#
# COMPACT_ATOMS: atom_id res chain seq x y z
N MET A 1 -5.91 13.97 5.69
CA MET A 1 -5.51 12.58 5.96
C MET A 1 -5.32 11.83 4.65
N LEU A 2 -4.27 11.02 4.55
CA LEU A 2 -3.89 10.33 3.30
C LEU A 2 -5.00 9.47 2.71
N ILE A 3 -5.72 8.73 3.55
CA ILE A 3 -6.77 7.82 3.09
C ILE A 3 -7.90 8.57 2.40
N GLY A 4 -8.12 9.82 2.74
CA GLY A 4 -9.09 10.67 2.05
C GLY A 4 -8.77 10.95 0.59
N HIS A 5 -7.51 10.74 0.17
CA HIS A 5 -7.07 10.88 -1.22
C HIS A 5 -7.18 9.58 -2.03
N THR A 6 -7.84 8.56 -1.48
CA THR A 6 -8.02 7.26 -2.12
C THR A 6 -9.49 7.03 -2.50
N ASN A 7 -9.73 5.98 -3.31
CA ASN A 7 -11.08 5.52 -3.62
C ASN A 7 -11.55 4.39 -2.69
N ILE A 8 -10.93 4.24 -1.53
CA ILE A 8 -11.30 3.21 -0.55
C ILE A 8 -12.68 3.54 0.03
N LYS A 9 -13.58 2.56 0.00
CA LYS A 9 -14.98 2.69 0.39
C LYS A 9 -15.36 1.69 1.48
N LYS A 10 -16.50 1.89 2.11
CA LYS A 10 -17.02 1.06 3.21
C LYS A 10 -17.16 -0.43 2.85
N ARG A 11 -17.37 -0.77 1.60
CA ARG A 11 -17.52 -2.17 1.15
C ARG A 11 -16.20 -2.86 0.83
N ASP A 12 -15.09 -2.15 0.90
CA ASP A 12 -13.80 -2.66 0.41
C ASP A 12 -13.09 -3.54 1.44
N LEU A 13 -12.38 -4.54 0.91
CA LEU A 13 -11.34 -5.27 1.62
C LEU A 13 -10.01 -4.60 1.28
N VAL A 14 -9.25 -4.21 2.29
CA VAL A 14 -7.97 -3.51 2.09
C VAL A 14 -6.86 -4.27 2.82
N LEU A 15 -5.75 -4.48 2.12
CA LEU A 15 -4.53 -5.03 2.71
C LEU A 15 -3.60 -3.87 3.07
N ASP A 16 -3.16 -3.85 4.32
CA ASP A 16 -2.15 -2.92 4.83
C ASP A 16 -0.83 -3.67 4.95
N ILE A 17 0.07 -3.45 4.00
CA ILE A 17 1.34 -4.18 3.90
C ILE A 17 2.40 -3.48 4.72
N GLY A 18 2.99 -4.20 5.67
CA GLY A 18 3.96 -3.61 6.59
C GLY A 18 3.27 -2.70 7.60
N ALA A 19 2.24 -3.22 8.26
CA ALA A 19 1.35 -2.43 9.11
C ALA A 19 2.02 -1.74 10.30
N GLY A 20 3.18 -2.21 10.73
CA GLY A 20 3.92 -1.61 11.83
C GLY A 20 3.11 -1.59 13.12
N SER A 21 3.03 -0.42 13.75
CA SER A 21 2.26 -0.25 14.99
C SER A 21 0.74 -0.12 14.77
N GLY A 22 0.28 -0.04 13.52
CA GLY A 22 -1.14 -0.03 13.20
C GLY A 22 -1.78 1.33 13.05
N VAL A 23 -1.01 2.41 12.87
CA VAL A 23 -1.56 3.76 12.67
C VAL A 23 -2.42 3.80 11.42
N ILE A 24 -1.91 3.31 10.30
CA ILE A 24 -2.64 3.23 9.04
C ILE A 24 -3.78 2.22 9.15
N THR A 25 -3.53 1.06 9.75
CA THR A 25 -4.54 0.03 9.98
C THR A 25 -5.77 0.58 10.69
N SER A 26 -5.56 1.32 11.77
CA SER A 26 -6.65 1.93 12.54
C SER A 26 -7.44 2.94 11.72
N ALA A 27 -6.75 3.76 10.93
CA ALA A 27 -7.41 4.74 10.06
C ALA A 27 -8.22 4.06 8.95
N LEU A 28 -7.67 3.00 8.34
CA LEU A 28 -8.36 2.21 7.30
C LEU A 28 -9.61 1.52 7.85
N SER A 29 -9.54 1.00 9.08
CA SER A 29 -10.65 0.25 9.68
C SER A 29 -11.93 1.08 9.77
N LYS A 30 -11.81 2.39 9.85
CA LYS A 30 -12.94 3.32 9.91
C LYS A 30 -13.55 3.59 8.54
N ARG A 31 -12.88 3.21 7.45
CA ARG A 31 -13.27 3.58 6.09
C ARG A 31 -13.57 2.40 5.18
N CYS A 32 -13.31 1.19 5.60
CA CYS A 32 -13.53 0.01 4.78
C CYS A 32 -14.25 -1.09 5.56
N GLN A 33 -14.64 -2.14 4.86
CA GLN A 33 -15.33 -3.27 5.48
C GLN A 33 -14.38 -4.09 6.36
N LYS A 34 -13.18 -4.37 5.84
CA LYS A 34 -12.19 -5.19 6.53
C LYS A 34 -10.79 -4.78 6.14
N VAL A 35 -9.89 -4.77 7.11
CA VAL A 35 -8.45 -4.56 6.90
C VAL A 35 -7.72 -5.86 7.24
N ILE A 36 -6.88 -6.32 6.33
CA ILE A 36 -5.89 -7.35 6.62
C ILE A 36 -4.55 -6.65 6.82
N ALA A 37 -4.08 -6.62 8.07
CA ALA A 37 -2.84 -5.97 8.45
C ALA A 37 -1.72 -7.01 8.45
N ILE A 38 -0.73 -6.82 7.59
CA ILE A 38 0.36 -7.79 7.36
C ILE A 38 1.64 -7.22 7.96
N GLU A 39 2.22 -7.92 8.94
CA GLU A 39 3.41 -7.48 9.64
C GLU A 39 4.24 -8.67 10.11
N PRO A 40 5.48 -8.87 9.62
CA PRO A 40 6.32 -9.99 10.03
C PRO A 40 7.13 -9.76 11.30
N ASP A 41 7.38 -8.51 11.68
CA ASP A 41 8.25 -8.20 12.83
C ASP A 41 7.54 -8.41 14.16
N LYS A 42 8.14 -9.19 15.05
CA LYS A 42 7.54 -9.54 16.34
C LYS A 42 7.27 -8.34 17.24
N THR A 43 8.20 -7.40 17.29
CA THR A 43 8.04 -6.19 18.13
C THR A 43 6.92 -5.31 17.61
N ALA A 44 6.86 -5.12 16.29
CA ALA A 44 5.79 -4.36 15.66
C ALA A 44 4.43 -5.05 15.85
N LEU A 45 4.38 -6.39 15.74
CA LEU A 45 3.16 -7.16 15.96
C LEU A 45 2.55 -6.96 17.36
N GLU A 46 3.38 -6.89 18.38
CA GLU A 46 2.90 -6.64 19.75
C GLU A 46 2.17 -5.30 19.83
N LYS A 47 2.77 -4.27 19.25
CA LYS A 47 2.16 -2.93 19.18
C LYS A 47 0.90 -2.93 18.33
N LEU A 48 0.95 -3.59 17.19
CA LEU A 48 -0.18 -3.71 16.28
C LEU A 48 -1.38 -4.37 16.96
N ARG A 49 -1.16 -5.50 17.63
CA ARG A 49 -2.21 -6.22 18.37
C ARG A 49 -2.82 -5.36 19.47
N LYS A 50 -1.96 -4.67 20.23
CA LYS A 50 -2.41 -3.77 21.30
C LYS A 50 -3.25 -2.62 20.74
N ASN A 51 -2.78 -1.99 19.67
CA ASN A 51 -3.42 -0.79 19.12
C ASN A 51 -4.70 -1.09 18.34
N THR A 52 -4.91 -2.33 17.91
CA THR A 52 -6.08 -2.72 17.12
C THR A 52 -7.03 -3.68 17.83
N LYS A 53 -6.77 -4.00 19.11
CA LYS A 53 -7.54 -5.01 19.85
C LYS A 53 -9.05 -4.75 19.93
N ASN A 54 -9.47 -3.48 19.88
CA ASN A 54 -10.87 -3.09 19.95
C ASN A 54 -11.50 -2.87 18.57
N LEU A 55 -10.77 -3.15 17.50
CA LEU A 55 -11.25 -3.00 16.12
C LEU A 55 -11.72 -4.36 15.59
N GLU A 56 -13.02 -4.49 15.38
CA GLU A 56 -13.65 -5.77 15.02
C GLU A 56 -13.36 -6.20 13.58
N ASN A 57 -13.03 -5.24 12.70
CA ASN A 57 -12.83 -5.48 11.28
C ASN A 57 -11.35 -5.57 10.86
N VAL A 58 -10.45 -5.79 11.80
CA VAL A 58 -9.02 -5.94 11.53
C VAL A 58 -8.59 -7.39 11.75
N GLU A 59 -8.01 -7.99 10.72
CA GLU A 59 -7.34 -9.29 10.79
C GLU A 59 -5.84 -9.07 10.68
N ILE A 60 -5.06 -9.65 11.60
CA ILE A 60 -3.61 -9.54 11.58
C ILE A 60 -3.00 -10.81 11.01
N VAL A 61 -2.12 -10.66 10.02
CA VAL A 61 -1.37 -11.75 9.42
C VAL A 61 0.11 -11.56 9.75
N PRO A 62 0.68 -12.41 10.63
CA PRO A 62 2.07 -12.26 11.08
C PRO A 62 3.06 -12.91 10.10
N GLU A 63 2.96 -12.55 8.84
CA GLU A 63 3.77 -13.14 7.77
C GLU A 63 4.43 -12.07 6.92
N ASP A 64 5.49 -12.47 6.19
CA ASP A 64 6.05 -11.66 5.13
C ASP A 64 5.05 -11.63 3.97
N PHE A 65 4.66 -10.43 3.54
CA PHE A 65 3.74 -10.27 2.43
C PHE A 65 4.18 -11.03 1.17
N LEU A 66 5.48 -11.09 0.91
CA LEU A 66 6.01 -11.76 -0.29
C LEU A 66 5.80 -13.27 -0.26
N MET A 67 5.52 -13.84 0.91
CA MET A 67 5.33 -15.27 1.12
C MET A 67 3.86 -15.68 1.29
N MET A 68 2.94 -14.74 1.48
CA MET A 68 1.54 -15.05 1.71
C MET A 68 0.74 -15.16 0.41
N ASP A 69 -0.37 -15.89 0.46
CA ASP A 69 -1.31 -15.94 -0.64
C ASP A 69 -2.20 -14.69 -0.65
N LEU A 70 -2.50 -14.19 -1.84
CA LEU A 70 -3.38 -13.04 -2.01
C LEU A 70 -4.85 -13.46 -1.95
N PRO A 71 -5.77 -12.54 -1.55
CA PRO A 71 -7.19 -12.85 -1.54
C PRO A 71 -7.72 -13.24 -2.92
N GLU A 72 -8.70 -14.15 -2.96
CA GLU A 72 -9.39 -14.52 -4.19
C GLU A 72 -10.55 -13.59 -4.53
N THR A 73 -11.05 -12.84 -3.55
CA THR A 73 -12.10 -11.84 -3.71
C THR A 73 -11.49 -10.48 -4.06
N PRO A 74 -12.28 -9.52 -4.60
CA PRO A 74 -11.77 -8.18 -4.89
C PRO A 74 -11.17 -7.51 -3.65
N TYR A 75 -10.05 -6.84 -3.83
CA TYR A 75 -9.34 -6.16 -2.74
C TYR A 75 -8.55 -4.96 -3.26
N LYS A 76 -8.19 -4.08 -2.33
CA LYS A 76 -7.32 -2.93 -2.58
C LYS A 76 -6.11 -2.99 -1.67
N ILE A 77 -5.07 -2.27 -2.05
CA ILE A 77 -3.82 -2.19 -1.28
C ILE A 77 -3.65 -0.77 -0.78
N PHE A 78 -3.29 -0.62 0.49
CA PHE A 78 -2.73 0.61 1.02
C PHE A 78 -1.51 0.24 1.85
N ALA A 79 -0.36 0.81 1.54
CA ALA A 79 0.86 0.44 2.25
C ALA A 79 1.86 1.58 2.33
N ASN A 80 2.60 1.58 3.43
CA ASN A 80 3.80 2.38 3.60
C ASN A 80 4.98 1.41 3.81
N PRO A 81 5.39 0.68 2.76
CA PRO A 81 6.42 -0.34 2.90
C PRO A 81 7.80 0.28 3.03
N PRO A 82 8.78 -0.47 3.57
CA PRO A 82 10.18 -0.08 3.39
C PRO A 82 10.47 0.11 1.90
N PHE A 83 11.12 1.20 1.56
CA PHE A 83 11.29 1.59 0.15
C PHE A 83 11.99 0.52 -0.70
N HIS A 84 12.93 -0.23 -0.10
CA HIS A 84 13.64 -1.30 -0.82
C HIS A 84 12.75 -2.50 -1.19
N LEU A 85 11.56 -2.62 -0.62
CA LEU A 85 10.61 -3.69 -0.93
C LEU A 85 9.54 -3.28 -1.95
N SER A 86 9.47 -1.99 -2.29
CA SER A 86 8.39 -1.47 -3.15
C SER A 86 8.30 -2.17 -4.50
N SER A 87 9.44 -2.40 -5.15
CA SER A 87 9.50 -3.09 -6.44
C SER A 87 8.99 -4.52 -6.35
N LYS A 88 9.44 -5.27 -5.34
CA LYS A 88 9.02 -6.67 -5.14
C LYS A 88 7.53 -6.79 -4.84
N ILE A 89 7.00 -5.86 -4.05
CA ILE A 89 5.57 -5.81 -3.74
C ILE A 89 4.77 -5.59 -5.02
N LEU A 90 5.16 -4.61 -5.84
CA LEU A 90 4.48 -4.34 -7.10
C LEU A 90 4.56 -5.51 -8.08
N HIS A 91 5.70 -6.16 -8.19
CA HIS A 91 5.83 -7.36 -9.04
C HIS A 91 4.86 -8.46 -8.61
N LYS A 92 4.79 -8.74 -7.32
CA LYS A 92 3.86 -9.75 -6.80
C LYS A 92 2.41 -9.41 -7.14
N LEU A 93 2.00 -8.15 -6.95
CA LEU A 93 0.63 -7.71 -7.19
C LEU A 93 0.26 -7.76 -8.67
N ILE A 94 1.17 -7.32 -9.55
CA ILE A 94 0.91 -7.30 -11.00
C ILE A 94 0.81 -8.70 -11.57
N GLU A 95 1.63 -9.63 -11.09
CA GLU A 95 1.71 -11.01 -11.59
C GLU A 95 0.65 -11.93 -10.98
N ALA A 96 -0.12 -11.45 -10.01
CA ALA A 96 -1.14 -12.25 -9.34
C ALA A 96 -2.25 -12.66 -10.30
N LYS A 97 -2.84 -13.84 -10.07
CA LYS A 97 -4.03 -14.30 -10.80
C LYS A 97 -5.22 -13.36 -10.56
N ASN A 98 -5.35 -12.85 -9.35
CA ASN A 98 -6.36 -11.87 -8.97
C ASN A 98 -5.65 -10.60 -8.50
N PRO A 99 -5.23 -9.72 -9.43
CA PRO A 99 -4.55 -8.49 -9.04
C PRO A 99 -5.55 -7.53 -8.36
N PRO A 100 -5.05 -6.65 -7.47
CA PRO A 100 -5.94 -5.74 -6.73
C PRO A 100 -6.64 -4.73 -7.64
N ASP A 101 -7.81 -4.27 -7.22
CA ASP A 101 -8.58 -3.25 -7.96
C ASP A 101 -7.90 -1.89 -7.91
N ALA A 102 -7.21 -1.58 -6.82
CA ALA A 102 -6.45 -0.36 -6.67
C ALA A 102 -5.25 -0.59 -5.75
N ILE A 103 -4.18 0.14 -6.02
CA ILE A 103 -2.93 0.09 -5.25
C ILE A 103 -2.59 1.51 -4.82
N TYR A 104 -2.47 1.72 -3.52
CA TYR A 104 -2.01 2.97 -2.94
C TYR A 104 -0.74 2.71 -2.15
N LEU A 105 0.36 3.30 -2.59
CA LEU A 105 1.67 3.13 -1.95
C LEU A 105 2.29 4.47 -1.63
N ILE A 106 2.89 4.55 -0.45
CA ILE A 106 3.76 5.66 -0.11
C ILE A 106 5.14 5.32 -0.64
N LEU A 107 5.61 6.08 -1.62
CA LEU A 107 6.84 5.81 -2.37
C LEU A 107 7.75 7.03 -2.39
N GLN A 108 9.04 6.80 -2.56
CA GLN A 108 9.95 7.87 -2.94
C GLN A 108 9.52 8.44 -4.28
N LYS A 109 9.54 9.76 -4.41
CA LYS A 109 9.07 10.47 -5.61
C LYS A 109 9.79 9.99 -6.87
N GLN A 110 11.12 9.81 -6.82
CA GLN A 110 11.90 9.37 -7.98
C GLN A 110 11.48 7.98 -8.46
N PHE A 111 11.19 7.08 -7.53
CA PHE A 111 10.68 5.75 -7.89
C PHE A 111 9.27 5.83 -8.49
N ALA A 112 8.40 6.63 -7.89
CA ALA A 112 7.02 6.80 -8.37
C ALA A 112 6.97 7.37 -9.79
N LEU A 113 7.86 8.32 -10.11
CA LEU A 113 7.92 8.90 -11.46
C LEU A 113 8.23 7.85 -12.53
N LYS A 114 9.01 6.83 -12.20
CA LYS A 114 9.34 5.74 -13.12
C LYS A 114 8.18 4.77 -13.34
N LEU A 115 7.14 4.85 -12.53
CA LEU A 115 5.94 4.03 -12.64
C LEU A 115 4.83 4.70 -13.46
N LEU A 116 5.00 5.96 -13.82
CA LEU A 116 4.05 6.70 -14.64
C LEU A 116 4.35 6.48 -16.12
N ASN A 117 3.32 6.44 -16.95
CA ASN A 117 3.47 6.33 -18.40
C ASN A 117 3.36 7.73 -19.03
N THR A 118 4.16 8.68 -18.54
CA THR A 118 4.15 10.07 -18.99
C THR A 118 5.38 10.45 -19.80
N ASP A 119 6.49 9.75 -19.61
CA ASP A 119 7.75 10.01 -20.32
C ASP A 119 8.47 8.69 -20.55
N ARG A 120 8.64 8.32 -21.83
CA ARG A 120 9.29 7.07 -22.24
C ARG A 120 10.73 6.95 -21.75
N HIS A 121 11.42 8.06 -21.54
CA HIS A 121 12.81 8.05 -21.05
C HIS A 121 12.90 7.79 -19.55
N TYR A 122 11.82 8.03 -18.80
CA TYR A 122 11.77 7.84 -17.37
C TYR A 122 11.08 6.55 -16.94
N THR A 123 10.15 6.03 -17.76
CA THR A 123 9.37 4.87 -17.40
C THR A 123 10.23 3.61 -17.37
N SER A 124 10.24 2.91 -16.22
CA SER A 124 10.94 1.65 -16.03
C SER A 124 10.19 0.47 -16.66
N GLN A 125 10.85 -0.69 -16.74
CA GLN A 125 10.17 -1.93 -17.17
C GLN A 125 8.98 -2.25 -16.25
N LEU A 126 9.14 -2.07 -14.95
CA LEU A 126 8.06 -2.24 -13.99
C LEU A 126 6.92 -1.27 -14.27
N GLY A 127 7.24 -0.03 -14.60
CA GLY A 127 6.26 0.99 -14.98
C GLY A 127 5.45 0.58 -16.21
N TYR A 128 6.10 0.03 -17.24
CA TYR A 128 5.40 -0.47 -18.43
C TYR A 128 4.48 -1.65 -18.09
N ALA A 129 4.94 -2.59 -17.29
CA ALA A 129 4.13 -3.73 -16.85
C ALA A 129 2.90 -3.27 -16.05
N LEU A 130 3.10 -2.28 -15.17
CA LEU A 130 2.04 -1.73 -14.34
C LEU A 130 1.00 -0.97 -15.18
N THR A 131 1.44 -0.10 -16.07
CA THR A 131 0.55 0.75 -16.87
C THR A 131 -0.20 -0.03 -17.95
N ALA A 132 0.22 -1.25 -18.26
CA ALA A 132 -0.56 -2.14 -19.11
C ALA A 132 -1.87 -2.58 -18.47
N LYS A 133 -1.94 -2.60 -17.13
CA LYS A 133 -3.10 -3.08 -16.36
C LYS A 133 -3.78 -1.99 -15.54
N TYR A 134 -3.07 -0.91 -15.24
CA TYR A 134 -3.49 0.13 -14.30
C TYR A 134 -3.30 1.51 -14.88
N GLN A 135 -4.20 2.42 -14.53
CA GLN A 135 -3.96 3.86 -14.67
C GLN A 135 -3.20 4.34 -13.45
N THR A 136 -2.06 4.97 -13.66
CA THR A 136 -1.15 5.38 -12.59
C THR A 136 -1.13 6.89 -12.42
N LYS A 137 -0.96 7.35 -11.18
CA LYS A 137 -1.01 8.77 -10.85
C LYS A 137 -0.35 9.03 -9.50
N ILE A 138 0.27 10.19 -9.37
CA ILE A 138 0.66 10.72 -8.06
C ILE A 138 -0.54 11.50 -7.53
N ARG A 139 -1.10 11.04 -6.39
CA ARG A 139 -2.30 11.63 -5.80
C ARG A 139 -2.01 12.76 -4.83
N TYR A 140 -0.90 12.67 -4.10
CA TYR A 140 -0.63 13.60 -3.03
C TYR A 140 0.88 13.62 -2.73
N PRO A 141 1.52 14.81 -2.74
CA PRO A 141 2.88 14.93 -2.26
C PRO A 141 2.86 14.95 -0.73
N LEU A 142 3.64 14.06 -0.10
CA LEU A 142 3.71 13.98 1.34
C LEU A 142 4.70 15.00 1.87
N LYS A 143 4.33 15.59 3.02
CA LYS A 143 5.20 16.56 3.69
C LYS A 143 6.09 15.83 4.68
N PRO A 144 7.34 16.32 4.92
CA PRO A 144 8.25 15.65 5.87
C PRO A 144 7.64 15.41 7.25
N TYR A 145 6.78 16.31 7.74
CA TYR A 145 6.17 16.16 9.06
C TYR A 145 5.04 15.12 9.11
N ASP A 146 4.63 14.55 7.97
CA ASP A 146 3.68 13.44 7.96
C ASP A 146 4.32 12.13 8.48
N PHE A 147 5.64 12.14 8.73
CA PHE A 147 6.42 10.99 9.17
C PHE A 147 7.19 11.30 10.46
N THR A 148 7.47 10.23 11.22
CA THR A 148 8.35 10.29 12.39
C THR A 148 9.28 9.08 12.35
N PRO A 149 10.60 9.25 12.10
CA PRO A 149 11.28 10.49 11.70
C PRO A 149 10.97 10.91 10.26
N PRO A 150 11.18 12.19 9.89
CA PRO A 150 10.96 12.64 8.53
C PRO A 150 11.88 11.90 7.55
N PRO A 151 11.42 11.52 6.33
CA PRO A 151 12.27 10.91 5.32
C PRO A 151 13.27 11.91 4.77
N ALA A 152 14.46 11.41 4.40
CA ALA A 152 15.52 12.23 3.82
C ALA A 152 15.23 12.65 2.37
N VAL A 153 14.26 12.01 1.70
CA VAL A 153 13.93 12.24 0.30
C VAL A 153 12.42 12.52 0.15
N PRO A 154 12.02 13.26 -0.89
CA PRO A 154 10.61 13.51 -1.15
C PRO A 154 9.83 12.20 -1.34
N THR A 155 8.66 12.12 -0.73
CA THR A 155 7.75 10.99 -0.82
C THR A 155 6.38 11.43 -1.32
N VAL A 156 5.67 10.50 -1.94
CA VAL A 156 4.36 10.76 -2.53
C VAL A 156 3.40 9.61 -2.22
N LEU A 157 2.10 9.90 -2.29
CA LEU A 157 1.07 8.87 -2.36
C LEU A 157 0.85 8.54 -3.83
N PHE A 158 1.25 7.34 -4.20
CA PHE A 158 1.10 6.80 -5.55
C PHE A 158 -0.20 6.01 -5.65
N GLU A 159 -0.89 6.16 -6.77
CA GLU A 159 -2.13 5.46 -7.06
C GLU A 159 -2.02 4.68 -8.36
N ALA A 160 -2.45 3.42 -8.34
CA ALA A 160 -2.70 2.63 -9.53
C ALA A 160 -4.12 2.08 -9.44
N LYS A 161 -4.97 2.43 -10.39
CA LYS A 161 -6.34 1.91 -10.49
C LYS A 161 -6.46 1.00 -11.70
N LYS A 162 -7.04 -0.18 -11.50
CA LYS A 162 -7.22 -1.16 -12.57
C LYS A 162 -8.05 -0.59 -13.72
N ILE A 163 -7.56 -0.78 -14.93
CA ILE A 163 -8.24 -0.37 -16.15
C ILE A 163 -9.50 -1.22 -16.37
#